data_32dd4e74af919d42160140f29af33cbb
#
_entry.id   32dd4e74af919d42160140f29af33cbb
#
_cell.length_a   1.000
_cell.length_b   1.000
_cell.length_c   1.000
_cell.angle_alpha   90.00
_cell.angle_beta   90.00
_cell.angle_gamma   90.00
#
_symmetry.space_group_name_H-M   'P 1'
#
loop_
_entity.id
_entity.type
_entity.pdbx_description
1 polymer ?
#
loop_
_entity_poly.entity_id
_entity_poly.type
_entity_poly.pdbx_seq_one_letter_code
_entity_poly.pdbx_strand_id
1 'polypeptide(L)'
;MKKFVLIASLLALVSASSFAQKTVDQTIDYTGFRNIEIKKAFEVEICPSETYSVQLSVDERIAENVIAAVNNNTLILDVDEKSYSKELKKELKAKNSIPPVLRVKVFCPILNKIVAGDKAVISASENIKADDLSIEFSNSVLARNLVIDAKAVKIKLLNKANARFDIYANEVEYSAENSSSATMVVNTNTMIVSASGSSVNTIDGEYNSVEVHARNSSATTFSGNGNKISVEGSGSSSVNADALSMREASVKLSNSSVCKINAKDNLKGELLGSSHLIYNSAPKIEIERIVNSTMTRSSDTKYNKNK
;
A
#
# COMPACT_ATOMS: atom_id res chain seq x y z
N MET A 1 21.23 -26.19 11.23
CA MET A 1 19.97 -25.83 10.54
C MET A 1 19.63 -26.91 9.53
N LYS A 2 18.60 -27.70 9.82
CA LYS A 2 18.24 -28.85 8.96
C LYS A 2 17.41 -28.30 7.78
N LYS A 3 17.94 -28.45 6.57
CA LYS A 3 17.21 -28.22 5.32
C LYS A 3 16.21 -29.37 5.19
N PHE A 4 14.92 -29.09 5.40
CA PHE A 4 13.87 -30.03 5.02
C PHE A 4 13.51 -29.75 3.55
N VAL A 5 14.10 -30.54 2.66
CA VAL A 5 13.60 -30.72 1.30
C VAL A 5 12.53 -31.80 1.39
N LEU A 6 11.26 -31.41 1.35
CA LEU A 6 10.16 -32.37 1.26
C LEU A 6 9.89 -32.60 -0.24
N ILE A 7 10.26 -33.79 -0.71
CA ILE A 7 9.89 -34.29 -2.03
C ILE A 7 8.42 -34.72 -1.95
N ALA A 8 7.52 -33.92 -2.51
CA ALA A 8 6.13 -34.28 -2.68
C ALA A 8 5.90 -34.78 -4.11
N SER A 9 5.13 -35.83 -4.25
CA SER A 9 4.86 -36.61 -5.46
C SER A 9 4.36 -35.76 -6.64
N LEU A 10 5.03 -35.90 -7.76
CA LEU A 10 4.84 -35.23 -9.04
C LEU A 10 3.66 -35.86 -9.78
N LEU A 11 2.60 -35.09 -10.01
CA LEU A 11 1.63 -35.34 -11.10
C LEU A 11 1.87 -34.29 -12.18
N ALA A 12 2.63 -34.65 -13.19
CA ALA A 12 2.88 -33.77 -14.34
C ALA A 12 1.79 -33.94 -15.39
N LEU A 13 0.96 -32.93 -15.60
CA LEU A 13 0.14 -32.75 -16.77
C LEU A 13 0.86 -31.87 -17.79
N VAL A 14 1.36 -32.50 -18.85
CA VAL A 14 2.01 -31.78 -19.97
C VAL A 14 0.91 -31.30 -20.91
N SER A 15 0.64 -30.02 -20.95
CA SER A 15 -0.11 -29.35 -22.01
C SER A 15 0.84 -28.69 -23.01
N ALA A 16 0.83 -29.18 -24.24
CA ALA A 16 1.61 -28.63 -25.36
C ALA A 16 0.89 -27.41 -25.95
N SER A 17 1.52 -26.22 -25.84
CA SER A 17 1.25 -25.10 -26.74
C SER A 17 2.52 -24.29 -26.98
N SER A 18 2.78 -24.01 -28.24
CA SER A 18 3.95 -23.36 -28.80
C SER A 18 4.23 -21.97 -28.20
N PHE A 19 5.48 -21.69 -27.84
CA PHE A 19 6.04 -20.44 -27.29
C PHE A 19 5.67 -20.06 -25.86
N ALA A 20 4.95 -20.87 -25.11
CA ALA A 20 4.79 -20.65 -23.68
C ALA A 20 6.03 -21.16 -22.92
N GLN A 21 6.53 -20.36 -22.01
CA GLN A 21 7.57 -20.72 -21.07
C GLN A 21 7.08 -21.97 -20.29
N LYS A 22 7.90 -23.02 -20.23
CA LYS A 22 7.53 -24.23 -19.51
C LYS A 22 7.48 -23.97 -18.02
N THR A 23 6.39 -24.35 -17.37
CA THR A 23 6.20 -24.25 -15.94
C THR A 23 6.08 -25.62 -15.28
N VAL A 24 6.52 -25.68 -14.04
CA VAL A 24 6.27 -26.78 -13.12
C VAL A 24 5.17 -26.35 -12.18
N ASP A 25 4.08 -27.10 -12.16
CA ASP A 25 2.94 -26.84 -11.29
C ASP A 25 3.01 -27.77 -10.08
N GLN A 26 2.86 -27.20 -8.89
CA GLN A 26 2.91 -27.94 -7.63
C GLN A 26 1.86 -27.41 -6.65
N THR A 27 1.17 -28.30 -5.96
CA THR A 27 0.28 -27.98 -4.85
C THR A 27 0.89 -28.50 -3.56
N ILE A 28 0.95 -27.66 -2.53
CA ILE A 28 1.50 -28.00 -1.22
C ILE A 28 0.46 -27.66 -0.15
N ASP A 29 0.10 -28.66 0.64
CA ASP A 29 -0.86 -28.48 1.74
C ASP A 29 -0.09 -28.08 3.01
N TYR A 30 0.18 -26.79 3.12
CA TYR A 30 0.69 -26.20 4.35
C TYR A 30 -0.46 -25.87 5.29
N THR A 31 -0.20 -25.95 6.58
CA THR A 31 -1.19 -25.60 7.60
C THR A 31 -0.61 -24.57 8.58
N GLY A 32 -1.49 -23.80 9.20
CA GLY A 32 -1.15 -23.02 10.38
C GLY A 32 -0.39 -21.72 10.14
N PHE A 33 -0.19 -21.27 8.90
CA PHE A 33 0.37 -19.95 8.67
C PHE A 33 -0.72 -18.87 8.74
N ARG A 34 -0.36 -17.70 9.23
CA ARG A 34 -1.22 -16.51 9.28
C ARG A 34 -0.53 -15.29 8.68
N ASN A 35 0.72 -15.44 8.30
CA ASN A 35 1.53 -14.40 7.70
C ASN A 35 2.10 -14.91 6.38
N ILE A 36 2.28 -13.98 5.43
CA ILE A 36 2.92 -14.25 4.14
C ILE A 36 4.08 -13.28 3.98
N GLU A 37 5.26 -13.81 3.69
CA GLU A 37 6.46 -13.04 3.34
C GLU A 37 6.88 -13.39 1.92
N ILE A 38 6.87 -12.40 1.02
CA ILE A 38 7.14 -12.54 -0.40
C ILE A 38 8.40 -11.76 -0.74
N LYS A 39 9.41 -12.48 -1.18
CA LYS A 39 10.65 -11.91 -1.72
C LYS A 39 10.70 -12.18 -3.22
N LYS A 40 11.47 -11.39 -3.94
CA LYS A 40 11.55 -11.51 -5.40
C LYS A 40 10.25 -11.16 -6.13
N ALA A 41 10.27 -11.28 -7.45
CA ALA A 41 9.19 -10.83 -8.32
C ALA A 41 8.06 -11.89 -8.48
N PHE A 42 7.59 -12.45 -7.36
CA PHE A 42 6.43 -13.34 -7.40
C PHE A 42 5.15 -12.58 -7.77
N GLU A 43 4.30 -13.23 -8.56
CA GLU A 43 2.90 -12.85 -8.76
C GLU A 43 2.04 -13.72 -7.84
N VAL A 44 1.50 -13.11 -6.77
CA VAL A 44 0.78 -13.83 -5.72
C VAL A 44 -0.68 -13.43 -5.72
N GLU A 45 -1.55 -14.41 -5.82
CA GLU A 45 -2.99 -14.27 -5.64
C GLU A 45 -3.39 -14.84 -4.27
N ILE A 46 -3.92 -13.99 -3.40
CA ILE A 46 -4.47 -14.39 -2.10
C ILE A 46 -5.90 -14.85 -2.30
N CYS A 47 -6.19 -16.06 -1.91
CA CYS A 47 -7.49 -16.70 -2.05
C CYS A 47 -8.05 -17.01 -0.65
N PRO A 48 -8.92 -16.15 -0.08
CA PRO A 48 -9.62 -16.48 1.15
C PRO A 48 -10.34 -17.84 1.04
N SER A 49 -10.12 -18.73 2.00
CA SER A 49 -10.61 -20.12 1.93
C SER A 49 -10.70 -20.70 3.34
N GLU A 50 -11.57 -21.66 3.57
CA GLU A 50 -11.64 -22.37 4.85
C GLU A 50 -10.44 -23.30 5.08
N THR A 51 -9.69 -23.65 4.04
CA THR A 51 -8.55 -24.56 4.10
C THR A 51 -7.27 -23.88 3.65
N TYR A 52 -6.14 -24.42 4.10
CA TYR A 52 -4.82 -23.99 3.66
C TYR A 52 -4.36 -24.77 2.44
N SER A 53 -3.88 -24.08 1.41
CA SER A 53 -3.17 -24.69 0.28
C SER A 53 -2.29 -23.63 -0.41
N VAL A 54 -1.20 -24.04 -0.99
CA VAL A 54 -0.31 -23.18 -1.79
C VAL A 54 -0.11 -23.84 -3.15
N GLN A 55 -0.57 -23.19 -4.20
CA GLN A 55 -0.41 -23.64 -5.57
C GLN A 55 0.67 -22.79 -6.25
N LEU A 56 1.72 -23.45 -6.70
CA LEU A 56 2.88 -22.86 -7.38
C LEU A 56 2.79 -23.19 -8.86
N SER A 57 3.05 -22.21 -9.72
CA SER A 57 3.32 -22.37 -11.15
C SER A 57 4.58 -21.61 -11.49
N VAL A 58 5.71 -22.30 -11.57
CA VAL A 58 7.04 -21.68 -11.63
C VAL A 58 7.83 -22.18 -12.84
N ASP A 59 8.66 -21.32 -13.38
CA ASP A 59 9.53 -21.64 -14.51
C ASP A 59 10.39 -22.87 -14.23
N GLU A 60 10.37 -23.84 -15.17
CA GLU A 60 11.10 -25.11 -15.07
C GLU A 60 12.63 -24.87 -14.81
N ARG A 61 13.21 -23.81 -15.39
CA ARG A 61 14.65 -23.50 -15.25
C ARG A 61 15.08 -23.19 -13.83
N ILE A 62 14.17 -22.69 -12.99
CA ILE A 62 14.46 -22.26 -11.62
C ILE A 62 13.65 -23.01 -10.56
N ALA A 63 12.84 -23.99 -10.95
CA ALA A 63 11.89 -24.66 -10.05
C ALA A 63 12.59 -25.27 -8.81
N GLU A 64 13.78 -25.84 -8.96
CA GLU A 64 14.54 -26.40 -7.84
C GLU A 64 15.10 -25.32 -6.85
N ASN A 65 15.13 -24.07 -7.29
CA ASN A 65 15.64 -22.95 -6.49
C ASN A 65 14.52 -22.13 -5.82
N VAL A 66 13.26 -22.44 -6.11
CA VAL A 66 12.12 -21.78 -5.50
C VAL A 66 11.94 -22.29 -4.07
N ILE A 67 11.75 -21.38 -3.15
CA ILE A 67 11.51 -21.63 -1.75
C ILE A 67 10.05 -21.29 -1.45
N ALA A 68 9.25 -22.28 -1.13
CA ALA A 68 7.96 -22.12 -0.48
C ALA A 68 8.01 -22.92 0.82
N ALA A 69 7.96 -22.26 1.96
CA ALA A 69 8.12 -22.93 3.25
C ALA A 69 7.35 -22.18 4.35
N VAL A 70 6.81 -22.91 5.31
CA VAL A 70 6.20 -22.32 6.49
C VAL A 70 7.18 -22.36 7.66
N ASN A 71 7.47 -21.20 8.24
CA ASN A 71 8.30 -21.06 9.42
C ASN A 71 7.66 -20.05 10.38
N ASN A 72 7.52 -20.39 11.65
CA ASN A 72 6.93 -19.51 12.68
C ASN A 72 5.61 -18.86 12.23
N ASN A 73 4.66 -19.65 11.78
CA ASN A 73 3.34 -19.19 11.24
C ASN A 73 3.44 -18.24 10.02
N THR A 74 4.58 -18.21 9.33
CA THR A 74 4.81 -17.38 8.15
C THR A 74 5.09 -18.26 6.94
N LEU A 75 4.28 -18.15 5.90
CA LEU A 75 4.59 -18.69 4.57
C LEU A 75 5.65 -17.78 3.92
N ILE A 76 6.81 -18.33 3.61
CA ILE A 76 7.91 -17.63 2.96
C ILE A 76 7.98 -18.08 1.51
N LEU A 77 7.88 -17.10 0.59
CA LEU A 77 8.08 -17.28 -0.84
C LEU A 77 9.38 -16.54 -1.23
N ASP A 78 10.37 -17.28 -1.70
CA ASP A 78 11.69 -16.75 -2.07
C ASP A 78 12.30 -17.58 -3.20
N VAL A 79 13.41 -17.11 -3.77
CA VAL A 79 14.21 -17.84 -4.75
C VAL A 79 15.68 -17.82 -4.32
N ASP A 80 16.31 -18.99 -4.17
CA ASP A 80 17.74 -19.07 -3.90
C ASP A 80 18.57 -18.86 -5.16
N GLU A 81 18.67 -17.60 -5.60
CA GLU A 81 19.50 -17.22 -6.76
C GLU A 81 20.99 -17.48 -6.58
N LYS A 82 21.45 -17.70 -5.33
CA LYS A 82 22.86 -18.01 -5.09
C LYS A 82 23.20 -19.40 -5.60
N SER A 83 22.28 -20.32 -5.52
CA SER A 83 22.40 -21.71 -5.97
C SER A 83 22.23 -21.91 -7.49
N TYR A 84 21.93 -20.86 -8.25
CA TYR A 84 21.87 -20.94 -9.71
C TYR A 84 23.22 -21.37 -10.31
N SER A 85 23.20 -22.28 -11.31
CA SER A 85 24.38 -22.60 -12.10
C SER A 85 24.95 -21.37 -12.82
N LYS A 86 26.21 -21.45 -13.26
CA LYS A 86 26.82 -20.37 -14.03
C LYS A 86 26.10 -20.16 -15.36
N GLU A 87 25.68 -21.25 -15.99
CA GLU A 87 24.94 -21.28 -17.26
C GLU A 87 23.59 -20.59 -17.11
N LEU A 88 22.81 -20.94 -16.09
CA LEU A 88 21.52 -20.34 -15.79
C LEU A 88 21.65 -18.84 -15.50
N LYS A 89 22.65 -18.44 -14.69
CA LYS A 89 22.95 -17.03 -14.43
C LYS A 89 23.27 -16.25 -15.71
N LYS A 90 23.99 -16.85 -16.65
CA LYS A 90 24.31 -16.23 -17.94
C LYS A 90 23.07 -16.11 -18.82
N GLU A 91 22.24 -17.16 -18.87
CA GLU A 91 20.99 -17.17 -19.61
C GLU A 91 20.02 -16.10 -19.12
N LEU A 92 19.75 -16.04 -17.81
CA LEU A 92 18.82 -15.06 -17.20
C LEU A 92 19.29 -13.60 -17.31
N LYS A 93 20.61 -13.36 -17.48
CA LYS A 93 21.18 -12.03 -17.70
C LYS A 93 21.27 -11.64 -19.18
N ALA A 94 21.00 -12.52 -20.10
CA ALA A 94 21.05 -12.22 -21.52
C ALA A 94 20.04 -11.11 -21.89
N LYS A 95 20.41 -10.23 -22.82
CA LYS A 95 19.61 -9.04 -23.20
C LYS A 95 18.18 -9.37 -23.65
N ASN A 96 17.97 -10.55 -24.21
CA ASN A 96 16.67 -11.03 -24.68
C ASN A 96 16.08 -12.15 -23.78
N SER A 97 16.58 -12.29 -22.56
CA SER A 97 16.08 -13.29 -21.63
C SER A 97 14.64 -12.95 -21.20
N ILE A 98 13.79 -13.96 -21.26
CA ILE A 98 12.42 -13.84 -20.71
C ILE A 98 12.51 -14.05 -19.21
N PRO A 99 11.97 -13.12 -18.39
CA PRO A 99 11.96 -13.27 -16.93
C PRO A 99 11.26 -14.56 -16.50
N PRO A 100 11.75 -15.25 -15.47
CA PRO A 100 11.12 -16.46 -14.97
C PRO A 100 9.68 -16.21 -14.49
N VAL A 101 8.78 -17.13 -14.79
CA VAL A 101 7.43 -17.16 -14.23
C VAL A 101 7.52 -17.60 -12.77
N LEU A 102 6.89 -16.84 -11.87
CA LEU A 102 6.81 -17.10 -10.43
C LEU A 102 5.37 -16.79 -9.97
N ARG A 103 4.40 -17.66 -10.27
CA ARG A 103 3.02 -17.48 -9.88
C ARG A 103 2.66 -18.37 -8.71
N VAL A 104 1.93 -17.80 -7.76
CA VAL A 104 1.50 -18.51 -6.55
C VAL A 104 0.07 -18.13 -6.21
N LYS A 105 -0.77 -19.12 -5.94
CA LYS A 105 -2.05 -18.92 -5.27
C LYS A 105 -1.94 -19.41 -3.83
N VAL A 106 -2.32 -18.55 -2.90
CA VAL A 106 -2.26 -18.83 -1.47
C VAL A 106 -3.66 -18.89 -0.91
N PHE A 107 -4.10 -20.07 -0.53
CA PHE A 107 -5.39 -20.31 0.12
C PHE A 107 -5.18 -20.32 1.63
N CYS A 108 -5.91 -19.50 2.37
CA CYS A 108 -5.82 -19.44 3.83
C CYS A 108 -7.11 -18.88 4.46
N PRO A 109 -7.51 -19.39 5.64
CA PRO A 109 -8.72 -18.93 6.33
C PRO A 109 -8.48 -17.65 7.15
N ILE A 110 -7.26 -17.41 7.58
CA ILE A 110 -6.90 -16.27 8.43
C ILE A 110 -5.59 -15.68 7.92
N LEU A 111 -5.59 -14.35 7.78
CA LEU A 111 -4.40 -13.60 7.37
C LEU A 111 -4.21 -12.39 8.27
N ASN A 112 -3.08 -12.32 8.96
CA ASN A 112 -2.75 -11.23 9.87
C ASN A 112 -1.67 -10.30 9.31
N LYS A 113 -0.79 -10.83 8.45
CA LYS A 113 0.30 -10.02 7.91
C LYS A 113 0.69 -10.42 6.49
N ILE A 114 0.93 -9.41 5.64
CA ILE A 114 1.52 -9.56 4.32
C ILE A 114 2.75 -8.66 4.24
N VAL A 115 3.91 -9.24 3.98
CA VAL A 115 5.15 -8.53 3.69
C VAL A 115 5.57 -8.87 2.27
N ALA A 116 5.80 -7.86 1.44
CA ALA A 116 6.27 -8.09 0.08
C ALA A 116 7.36 -7.09 -0.34
N GLY A 117 8.30 -7.57 -1.13
CA GLY A 117 9.40 -6.78 -1.68
C GLY A 117 9.72 -7.11 -3.13
N ASP A 118 10.75 -6.46 -3.65
CA ASP A 118 11.45 -6.80 -4.89
C ASP A 118 10.57 -7.03 -6.14
N LYS A 119 9.65 -6.11 -6.43
CA LYS A 119 8.75 -6.14 -7.60
C LYS A 119 7.67 -7.23 -7.56
N ALA A 120 7.36 -7.77 -6.40
CA ALA A 120 6.20 -8.68 -6.28
C ALA A 120 4.90 -8.00 -6.75
N VAL A 121 4.02 -8.80 -7.32
CA VAL A 121 2.66 -8.38 -7.70
C VAL A 121 1.68 -9.12 -6.82
N ILE A 122 0.82 -8.37 -6.13
CA ILE A 122 -0.13 -8.92 -5.15
C ILE A 122 -1.55 -8.63 -5.63
N SER A 123 -2.38 -9.64 -5.62
CA SER A 123 -3.81 -9.56 -5.85
C SER A 123 -4.57 -10.45 -4.88
N ALA A 124 -5.88 -10.28 -4.79
CA ALA A 124 -6.75 -11.18 -4.06
C ALA A 124 -7.93 -11.57 -4.95
N SER A 125 -8.38 -12.81 -4.84
CA SER A 125 -9.54 -13.31 -5.59
C SER A 125 -10.88 -12.81 -5.02
N GLU A 126 -10.89 -12.53 -3.71
CA GLU A 126 -12.04 -12.07 -2.93
C GLU A 126 -11.60 -11.12 -1.82
N ASN A 127 -12.57 -10.58 -1.07
CA ASN A 127 -12.30 -9.71 0.07
C ASN A 127 -11.48 -10.43 1.15
N ILE A 128 -10.39 -9.82 1.56
CA ILE A 128 -9.58 -10.29 2.69
C ILE A 128 -10.29 -9.91 3.99
N LYS A 129 -10.77 -10.91 4.72
CA LYS A 129 -11.40 -10.70 6.03
C LYS A 129 -10.40 -10.98 7.15
N ALA A 130 -10.30 -10.05 8.10
CA ALA A 130 -9.40 -10.18 9.23
C ALA A 130 -9.93 -9.46 10.47
N ASP A 131 -9.42 -9.79 11.67
CA ASP A 131 -9.55 -8.89 12.82
C ASP A 131 -8.52 -7.75 12.66
N ASP A 132 -7.25 -8.08 12.67
CA ASP A 132 -6.15 -7.14 12.49
C ASP A 132 -5.31 -7.57 11.28
N LEU A 133 -5.13 -6.67 10.31
CA LEU A 133 -4.31 -6.92 9.13
C LEU A 133 -3.18 -5.90 9.02
N SER A 134 -1.95 -6.40 8.95
CA SER A 134 -0.75 -5.60 8.68
C SER A 134 -0.21 -5.86 7.28
N ILE A 135 0.01 -4.82 6.50
CA ILE A 135 0.55 -4.88 5.14
C ILE A 135 1.81 -4.03 5.07
N GLU A 136 2.91 -4.62 4.61
CA GLU A 136 4.17 -3.91 4.39
C GLU A 136 4.71 -4.22 3.00
N PHE A 137 4.69 -3.22 2.11
CA PHE A 137 5.17 -3.35 0.73
C PHE A 137 6.36 -2.43 0.47
N SER A 138 7.39 -2.95 -0.19
CA SER A 138 8.61 -2.21 -0.47
C SER A 138 9.18 -2.53 -1.86
N ASN A 139 10.11 -1.70 -2.32
CA ASN A 139 10.94 -1.98 -3.50
C ASN A 139 10.15 -2.31 -4.78
N SER A 140 9.24 -1.44 -5.17
CA SER A 140 8.45 -1.54 -6.41
C SER A 140 7.41 -2.68 -6.42
N VAL A 141 6.91 -3.09 -5.28
CA VAL A 141 5.72 -3.96 -5.20
C VAL A 141 4.53 -3.27 -5.86
N LEU A 142 3.73 -4.04 -6.58
CA LEU A 142 2.46 -3.62 -7.15
C LEU A 142 1.32 -4.41 -6.52
N ALA A 143 0.47 -3.76 -5.73
CA ALA A 143 -0.75 -4.37 -5.24
C ALA A 143 -1.96 -3.92 -6.09
N ARG A 144 -2.70 -4.89 -6.61
CA ARG A 144 -3.85 -4.66 -7.51
C ARG A 144 -5.14 -4.85 -6.74
N ASN A 145 -5.78 -3.74 -6.43
CA ASN A 145 -7.14 -3.68 -5.87
C ASN A 145 -7.43 -4.72 -4.77
N LEU A 146 -6.74 -4.58 -3.64
CA LEU A 146 -7.02 -5.42 -2.47
C LEU A 146 -8.23 -4.87 -1.73
N VAL A 147 -9.29 -5.64 -1.68
CA VAL A 147 -10.49 -5.34 -0.88
C VAL A 147 -10.33 -5.95 0.49
N ILE A 148 -10.43 -5.12 1.54
CA ILE A 148 -10.13 -5.50 2.92
C ILE A 148 -11.34 -5.17 3.80
N ASP A 149 -11.78 -6.14 4.58
CA ASP A 149 -12.83 -6.02 5.60
C ASP A 149 -12.25 -6.48 6.94
N ALA A 150 -11.95 -5.54 7.83
CA ALA A 150 -11.23 -5.82 9.07
C ALA A 150 -11.64 -4.90 10.22
N LYS A 151 -11.26 -5.22 11.45
CA LYS A 151 -11.41 -4.29 12.59
C LYS A 151 -10.35 -3.20 12.55
N ALA A 152 -9.09 -3.60 12.35
CA ALA A 152 -7.98 -2.65 12.20
C ALA A 152 -7.06 -3.03 11.04
N VAL A 153 -6.62 -2.03 10.28
CA VAL A 153 -5.72 -2.19 9.14
C VAL A 153 -4.51 -1.27 9.29
N LYS A 154 -3.33 -1.86 9.22
CA LYS A 154 -2.07 -1.12 9.18
C LYS A 154 -1.36 -1.35 7.87
N ILE A 155 -1.08 -0.27 7.12
CA ILE A 155 -0.44 -0.33 5.81
C ILE A 155 0.82 0.52 5.82
N LYS A 156 1.93 -0.06 5.35
CA LYS A 156 3.19 0.63 5.16
C LYS A 156 3.70 0.42 3.74
N LEU A 157 3.87 1.50 2.99
CA LEU A 157 4.42 1.50 1.64
C LEU A 157 5.76 2.22 1.60
N LEU A 158 6.77 1.56 1.04
CA LEU A 158 8.14 2.04 1.00
C LEU A 158 8.72 1.96 -0.43
N ASN A 159 9.63 2.87 -0.75
CA ASN A 159 10.57 2.72 -1.88
C ASN A 159 9.90 2.34 -3.21
N LYS A 160 9.03 3.16 -3.76
CA LYS A 160 8.31 2.94 -5.03
C LYS A 160 7.25 1.83 -5.00
N ALA A 161 6.84 1.35 -3.82
CA ALA A 161 5.66 0.50 -3.76
C ALA A 161 4.43 1.27 -4.27
N ASN A 162 3.60 0.60 -5.04
CA ASN A 162 2.36 1.16 -5.59
C ASN A 162 1.20 0.22 -5.24
N ALA A 163 0.14 0.76 -4.68
CA ALA A 163 -0.97 -0.08 -4.22
C ALA A 163 -2.34 0.57 -4.45
N ARG A 164 -3.33 -0.28 -4.70
CA ARG A 164 -4.73 0.10 -4.71
C ARG A 164 -5.48 -0.73 -3.68
N PHE A 165 -6.25 -0.03 -2.84
CA PHE A 165 -7.02 -0.64 -1.76
C PHE A 165 -8.46 -0.13 -1.74
N ASP A 166 -9.39 -1.02 -1.41
CA ASP A 166 -10.73 -0.69 -0.97
C ASP A 166 -10.89 -1.24 0.47
N ILE A 167 -11.02 -0.36 1.47
CA ILE A 167 -10.91 -0.71 2.89
C ILE A 167 -12.18 -0.39 3.64
N TYR A 168 -12.71 -1.37 4.34
CA TYR A 168 -13.80 -1.28 5.29
C TYR A 168 -13.24 -1.70 6.65
N ALA A 169 -13.03 -0.73 7.56
CA ALA A 169 -12.42 -1.02 8.86
C ALA A 169 -12.87 -0.02 9.93
N ASN A 170 -12.72 -0.37 11.20
CA ASN A 170 -12.94 0.60 12.27
C ASN A 170 -11.76 1.57 12.41
N GLU A 171 -10.54 1.05 12.23
CA GLU A 171 -9.30 1.84 12.34
C GLU A 171 -8.37 1.56 11.16
N VAL A 172 -7.81 2.62 10.57
CA VAL A 172 -6.83 2.52 9.48
C VAL A 172 -5.59 3.36 9.81
N GLU A 173 -4.44 2.73 9.91
CA GLU A 173 -3.13 3.39 9.98
C GLU A 173 -2.40 3.19 8.64
N TYR A 174 -2.12 4.28 7.95
CA TYR A 174 -1.44 4.27 6.65
C TYR A 174 -0.15 5.08 6.67
N SER A 175 0.93 4.49 6.22
CA SER A 175 2.23 5.16 6.07
C SER A 175 2.76 4.99 4.64
N ALA A 176 3.19 6.09 4.05
CA ALA A 176 3.81 6.14 2.72
C ALA A 176 5.13 6.91 2.76
N GLU A 177 6.20 6.25 2.37
CA GLU A 177 7.54 6.83 2.44
C GLU A 177 8.26 6.78 1.08
N ASN A 178 9.16 7.73 0.88
CA ASN A 178 9.99 7.88 -0.32
C ASN A 178 9.13 8.13 -1.58
N SER A 179 9.24 7.30 -2.62
CA SER A 179 8.48 7.45 -3.86
C SER A 179 7.33 6.45 -3.97
N SER A 180 6.76 6.03 -2.84
CA SER A 180 5.61 5.14 -2.81
C SER A 180 4.32 5.88 -3.18
N SER A 181 3.33 5.14 -3.63
CA SER A 181 2.02 5.71 -3.97
C SER A 181 0.88 4.77 -3.65
N ALA A 182 -0.27 5.36 -3.30
CA ALA A 182 -1.50 4.61 -3.11
C ALA A 182 -2.71 5.34 -3.68
N THR A 183 -3.66 4.55 -4.17
CA THR A 183 -5.05 4.99 -4.40
C THR A 183 -5.94 4.14 -3.52
N MET A 184 -6.76 4.78 -2.68
CA MET A 184 -7.58 4.08 -1.70
C MET A 184 -9.02 4.59 -1.71
N VAL A 185 -9.95 3.68 -1.53
CA VAL A 185 -11.31 3.97 -1.08
C VAL A 185 -11.42 3.44 0.35
N VAL A 186 -11.78 4.30 1.32
CA VAL A 186 -11.73 3.96 2.74
C VAL A 186 -13.02 4.33 3.44
N ASN A 187 -13.66 3.38 4.09
CA ASN A 187 -14.77 3.60 5.00
C ASN A 187 -14.31 3.21 6.41
N THR A 188 -14.11 4.20 7.28
CA THR A 188 -13.51 3.97 8.60
C THR A 188 -13.97 4.99 9.64
N ASN A 189 -13.97 4.58 10.91
CA ASN A 189 -14.18 5.53 12.00
C ASN A 189 -12.94 6.43 12.20
N THR A 190 -11.74 5.85 12.23
CA THR A 190 -10.51 6.61 12.45
C THR A 190 -9.47 6.27 11.40
N MET A 191 -8.87 7.30 10.78
CA MET A 191 -7.76 7.16 9.85
C MET A 191 -6.57 8.01 10.29
N ILE A 192 -5.39 7.39 10.35
CA ILE A 192 -4.11 8.08 10.55
C ILE A 192 -3.27 7.90 9.28
N VAL A 193 -2.82 9.03 8.72
CA VAL A 193 -2.02 9.05 7.50
C VAL A 193 -0.67 9.70 7.78
N SER A 194 0.42 8.98 7.53
CA SER A 194 1.78 9.49 7.60
C SER A 194 2.41 9.43 6.21
N ALA A 195 2.61 10.59 5.59
CA ALA A 195 3.20 10.70 4.25
C ALA A 195 4.53 11.45 4.29
N SER A 196 5.58 10.86 3.71
CA SER A 196 6.91 11.47 3.70
C SER A 196 7.70 11.18 2.41
N GLY A 197 8.84 11.86 2.26
CA GLY A 197 9.64 11.77 1.05
C GLY A 197 8.92 12.41 -0.15
N SER A 198 8.83 11.70 -1.25
CA SER A 198 8.09 12.10 -2.45
C SER A 198 6.88 11.18 -2.69
N SER A 199 6.24 10.74 -1.62
CA SER A 199 5.06 9.88 -1.73
C SER A 199 3.85 10.63 -2.28
N VAL A 200 3.01 9.92 -3.07
CA VAL A 200 1.81 10.49 -3.70
C VAL A 200 0.61 9.61 -3.40
N ASN A 201 -0.39 10.18 -2.73
CA ASN A 201 -1.53 9.40 -2.25
C ASN A 201 -2.85 10.06 -2.65
N THR A 202 -3.82 9.24 -3.05
CA THR A 202 -5.19 9.65 -3.32
C THR A 202 -6.13 8.78 -2.49
N ILE A 203 -6.91 9.40 -1.63
CA ILE A 203 -7.75 8.71 -0.64
C ILE A 203 -9.16 9.29 -0.71
N ASP A 204 -10.10 8.46 -1.09
CA ASP A 204 -11.52 8.78 -1.12
C ASP A 204 -12.25 8.03 -0.01
N GLY A 205 -13.27 8.63 0.63
CA GLY A 205 -14.02 7.85 1.60
C GLY A 205 -14.89 8.60 2.59
N GLU A 206 -15.31 7.85 3.60
CA GLU A 206 -16.12 8.35 4.70
C GLU A 206 -15.41 8.09 6.04
N TYR A 207 -15.34 9.14 6.88
CA TYR A 207 -14.54 9.12 8.09
C TYR A 207 -15.30 9.78 9.27
N ASN A 208 -15.11 9.28 10.49
CA ASN A 208 -15.43 10.11 11.65
C ASN A 208 -14.25 11.04 11.98
N SER A 209 -13.01 10.53 11.98
CA SER A 209 -11.84 11.36 12.18
C SER A 209 -10.68 10.98 11.28
N VAL A 210 -9.94 12.00 10.78
CA VAL A 210 -8.72 11.83 10.00
C VAL A 210 -7.59 12.63 10.63
N GLU A 211 -6.44 12.00 10.85
CA GLU A 211 -5.20 12.65 11.27
C GLU A 211 -4.14 12.50 10.18
N VAL A 212 -3.52 13.60 9.77
CA VAL A 212 -2.58 13.63 8.64
C VAL A 212 -1.26 14.25 9.06
N HIS A 213 -0.18 13.48 8.92
CA HIS A 213 1.21 13.95 9.08
C HIS A 213 1.90 13.93 7.72
N ALA A 214 2.07 15.10 7.12
CA ALA A 214 2.69 15.24 5.81
C ALA A 214 4.06 15.95 5.92
N ARG A 215 5.11 15.31 5.42
CA ARG A 215 6.48 15.82 5.56
C ARG A 215 7.24 15.78 4.23
N ASN A 216 8.28 16.62 4.15
CA ASN A 216 9.17 16.73 2.99
C ASN A 216 8.39 17.16 1.73
N SER A 217 8.45 16.37 0.64
CA SER A 217 7.78 16.67 -0.63
C SER A 217 6.57 15.76 -0.88
N SER A 218 5.98 15.20 0.17
CA SER A 218 4.82 14.32 0.03
C SER A 218 3.58 15.08 -0.43
N ALA A 219 2.74 14.40 -1.21
CA ALA A 219 1.46 14.91 -1.68
C ALA A 219 0.34 13.92 -1.34
N THR A 220 -0.70 14.41 -0.65
CA THR A 220 -1.86 13.60 -0.32
C THR A 220 -3.13 14.35 -0.68
N THR A 221 -3.99 13.71 -1.47
CA THR A 221 -5.31 14.24 -1.85
C THR A 221 -6.39 13.41 -1.19
N PHE A 222 -7.32 14.11 -0.55
CA PHE A 222 -8.51 13.50 0.07
C PHE A 222 -9.79 13.97 -0.63
N SER A 223 -10.77 13.07 -0.72
CA SER A 223 -12.15 13.36 -1.10
C SER A 223 -13.13 12.60 -0.22
N GLY A 224 -14.41 12.99 -0.26
CA GLY A 224 -15.47 12.36 0.53
C GLY A 224 -16.02 13.21 1.67
N ASN A 225 -16.39 12.60 2.78
CA ASN A 225 -17.05 13.28 3.89
C ASN A 225 -16.52 12.79 5.25
N GLY A 226 -16.64 13.67 6.27
CA GLY A 226 -16.33 13.27 7.64
C GLY A 226 -16.65 14.32 8.68
N ASN A 227 -16.29 14.05 9.94
CA ASN A 227 -16.53 14.98 11.05
C ASN A 227 -15.30 15.83 11.36
N LYS A 228 -14.13 15.21 11.59
CA LYS A 228 -12.94 15.92 12.02
C LYS A 228 -11.73 15.58 11.20
N ILE A 229 -10.92 16.59 10.86
CA ILE A 229 -9.60 16.41 10.27
C ILE A 229 -8.55 17.22 11.04
N SER A 230 -7.43 16.59 11.33
CA SER A 230 -6.22 17.26 11.83
C SER A 230 -5.10 17.10 10.82
N VAL A 231 -4.47 18.19 10.42
CA VAL A 231 -3.38 18.20 9.45
C VAL A 231 -2.14 18.83 10.06
N GLU A 232 -1.05 18.08 10.09
CA GLU A 232 0.29 18.60 10.40
C GLU A 232 1.16 18.50 9.13
N GLY A 233 1.49 19.66 8.55
CA GLY A 233 2.30 19.76 7.33
C GLY A 233 3.65 20.41 7.56
N SER A 234 4.73 19.84 7.05
CA SER A 234 6.07 20.42 7.14
C SER A 234 6.93 20.13 5.90
N GLY A 235 7.99 20.93 5.74
CA GLY A 235 8.81 20.88 4.53
C GLY A 235 8.09 21.50 3.33
N SER A 236 8.08 20.83 2.20
CA SER A 236 7.33 21.22 0.99
C SER A 236 6.14 20.30 0.76
N SER A 237 5.54 19.80 1.82
CA SER A 237 4.42 18.87 1.74
C SER A 237 3.13 19.55 1.25
N SER A 238 2.28 18.80 0.59
CA SER A 238 0.99 19.25 0.10
C SER A 238 -0.13 18.31 0.55
N VAL A 239 -1.12 18.87 1.24
CA VAL A 239 -2.36 18.16 1.58
C VAL A 239 -3.52 18.86 0.89
N ASN A 240 -4.20 18.16 -0.02
CA ASN A 240 -5.35 18.67 -0.72
C ASN A 240 -6.62 17.94 -0.24
N ALA A 241 -7.35 18.56 0.66
CA ALA A 241 -8.63 18.11 1.19
C ALA A 241 -9.79 19.06 0.79
N ASP A 242 -9.67 19.73 -0.36
CA ASP A 242 -10.71 20.63 -0.87
C ASP A 242 -12.00 19.88 -1.23
N ALA A 243 -11.85 18.66 -1.74
CA ALA A 243 -12.96 17.77 -2.06
C ALA A 243 -13.44 16.89 -0.87
N LEU A 244 -12.80 17.00 0.31
CA LEU A 244 -13.19 16.34 1.54
C LEU A 244 -14.02 17.27 2.42
N SER A 245 -15.32 17.02 2.53
CA SER A 245 -16.22 17.85 3.33
C SER A 245 -16.18 17.45 4.80
N MET A 246 -15.57 18.28 5.65
CA MET A 246 -15.43 18.05 7.09
C MET A 246 -16.24 19.08 7.88
N ARG A 247 -16.71 18.72 9.07
CA ARG A 247 -17.32 19.69 9.98
C ARG A 247 -16.27 20.55 10.65
N GLU A 248 -15.24 19.94 11.20
CA GLU A 248 -14.16 20.61 11.93
C GLU A 248 -12.80 20.30 11.32
N ALA A 249 -11.94 21.29 11.25
CA ALA A 249 -10.54 21.13 10.83
C ALA A 249 -9.58 21.83 11.78
N SER A 250 -8.45 21.17 12.06
CA SER A 250 -7.29 21.75 12.72
C SER A 250 -6.08 21.62 11.81
N VAL A 251 -5.39 22.73 11.54
CA VAL A 251 -4.30 22.74 10.55
C VAL A 251 -3.06 23.41 11.15
N LYS A 252 -1.97 22.65 11.25
CA LYS A 252 -0.66 23.14 11.66
C LYS A 252 0.31 23.01 10.49
N LEU A 253 0.79 24.12 9.98
CA LEU A 253 1.70 24.14 8.85
C LEU A 253 3.01 24.84 9.20
N SER A 254 4.10 24.30 8.71
CA SER A 254 5.43 24.90 8.85
C SER A 254 6.25 24.81 7.58
N ASN A 255 7.25 25.68 7.47
CA ASN A 255 8.13 25.80 6.31
C ASN A 255 7.31 26.18 5.03
N SER A 256 7.47 25.43 3.93
CA SER A 256 6.79 25.73 2.65
C SER A 256 5.61 24.81 2.39
N SER A 257 4.99 24.26 3.44
CA SER A 257 3.88 23.33 3.29
C SER A 257 2.58 24.03 2.86
N VAL A 258 1.77 23.31 2.10
CA VAL A 258 0.49 23.81 1.58
C VAL A 258 -0.63 22.87 2.01
N CYS A 259 -1.72 23.45 2.53
CA CYS A 259 -2.95 22.71 2.81
C CYS A 259 -4.14 23.38 2.14
N LYS A 260 -4.96 22.58 1.46
CA LYS A 260 -6.31 22.98 1.05
C LYS A 260 -7.31 22.23 1.89
N ILE A 261 -8.29 22.93 2.48
CA ILE A 261 -9.23 22.32 3.42
C ILE A 261 -10.68 22.82 3.18
N ASN A 262 -11.64 21.95 3.33
CA ASN A 262 -13.06 22.29 3.29
C ASN A 262 -13.71 21.97 4.63
N ALA A 263 -13.72 22.97 5.52
CA ALA A 263 -14.34 22.90 6.85
C ALA A 263 -15.65 23.68 6.88
N LYS A 264 -16.74 23.07 7.38
CA LYS A 264 -18.07 23.69 7.42
C LYS A 264 -18.30 24.55 8.67
N ASP A 265 -17.95 24.01 9.84
CA ASP A 265 -18.32 24.61 11.12
C ASP A 265 -17.14 25.36 11.76
N ASN A 266 -16.00 24.71 11.96
CA ASN A 266 -14.85 25.27 12.64
C ASN A 266 -13.53 25.00 11.90
N LEU A 267 -12.66 26.00 11.85
CA LEU A 267 -11.30 25.90 11.32
C LEU A 267 -10.32 26.53 12.31
N LYS A 268 -9.44 25.68 12.88
CA LYS A 268 -8.31 26.15 13.68
C LYS A 268 -7.03 26.14 12.85
N GLY A 269 -6.15 27.17 13.02
CA GLY A 269 -4.95 27.27 12.25
C GLY A 269 -3.73 27.77 13.05
N GLU A 270 -2.58 27.12 12.83
CA GLU A 270 -1.25 27.60 13.19
C GLU A 270 -0.35 27.51 11.95
N LEU A 271 0.13 28.66 11.47
CA LEU A 271 0.85 28.75 10.19
C LEU A 271 2.19 29.42 10.38
N LEU A 272 3.27 28.71 10.05
CA LEU A 272 4.64 29.17 10.27
C LEU A 272 5.51 29.00 9.00
N GLY A 273 6.42 29.90 8.74
CA GLY A 273 7.53 29.73 7.82
C GLY A 273 7.17 29.54 6.35
N SER A 274 6.53 30.52 5.71
CA SER A 274 6.14 30.48 4.28
C SER A 274 5.09 29.42 3.91
N SER A 275 4.34 28.93 4.88
CA SER A 275 3.27 27.98 4.64
C SER A 275 2.01 28.66 4.10
N HIS A 276 1.15 27.89 3.44
CA HIS A 276 -0.05 28.40 2.83
C HIS A 276 -1.26 27.52 3.13
N LEU A 277 -2.27 28.12 3.78
CA LEU A 277 -3.56 27.46 4.01
C LEU A 277 -4.61 28.08 3.09
N ILE A 278 -5.23 27.24 2.27
CA ILE A 278 -6.39 27.61 1.44
C ILE A 278 -7.61 26.92 2.05
N TYR A 279 -8.64 27.69 2.38
CA TYR A 279 -9.85 27.11 2.92
C TYR A 279 -11.08 27.40 2.05
N ASN A 280 -12.00 26.48 2.03
CA ASN A 280 -13.30 26.56 1.39
C ASN A 280 -14.41 26.70 2.44
N SER A 281 -15.65 26.99 2.00
CA SER A 281 -16.79 27.22 2.88
C SER A 281 -16.70 28.52 3.72
N ALA A 282 -17.42 28.62 4.82
CA ALA A 282 -17.46 29.77 5.69
C ALA A 282 -17.44 29.33 7.17
N PRO A 283 -16.40 28.63 7.63
CA PRO A 283 -16.30 28.17 9.00
C PRO A 283 -16.08 29.33 9.97
N LYS A 284 -16.38 29.11 11.26
CA LYS A 284 -15.80 29.93 12.31
C LYS A 284 -14.29 29.69 12.37
N ILE A 285 -13.52 30.76 12.21
CA ILE A 285 -12.06 30.67 12.12
C ILE A 285 -11.44 31.10 13.46
N GLU A 286 -10.53 30.27 13.96
CA GLU A 286 -9.70 30.53 15.14
C GLU A 286 -8.21 30.35 14.74
N ILE A 287 -7.46 31.45 14.76
CA ILE A 287 -6.04 31.43 14.39
C ILE A 287 -5.22 31.60 15.66
N GLU A 288 -4.43 30.57 15.99
CA GLU A 288 -3.51 30.60 17.13
C GLU A 288 -2.27 31.45 16.80
N ARG A 289 -1.73 31.30 15.58
CA ARG A 289 -0.52 32.00 15.15
C ARG A 289 -0.37 31.99 13.62
N ILE A 290 0.06 33.12 13.06
CA ILE A 290 0.53 33.23 11.66
C ILE A 290 1.85 33.99 11.66
N VAL A 291 2.92 33.36 11.12
CA VAL A 291 4.24 33.99 10.99
C VAL A 291 4.81 33.69 9.61
N ASN A 292 5.03 34.73 8.81
CA ASN A 292 5.55 34.63 7.43
C ASN A 292 4.78 33.62 6.56
N SER A 293 3.50 33.52 6.76
CA SER A 293 2.62 32.53 6.11
C SER A 293 1.33 33.20 5.65
N THR A 294 0.55 32.52 4.84
CA THR A 294 -0.67 33.08 4.30
C THR A 294 -1.86 32.13 4.52
N MET A 295 -3.02 32.76 4.71
CA MET A 295 -4.31 32.09 4.76
C MET A 295 -5.24 32.77 3.78
N THR A 296 -5.85 32.00 2.85
CA THR A 296 -6.67 32.56 1.76
C THR A 296 -7.96 31.77 1.62
N ARG A 297 -9.07 32.44 1.39
CA ARG A 297 -10.31 31.78 1.04
C ARG A 297 -10.31 31.42 -0.45
N SER A 298 -10.77 30.22 -0.80
CA SER A 298 -10.75 29.72 -2.20
C SER A 298 -11.53 30.59 -3.18
N SER A 299 -12.62 31.26 -2.74
CA SER A 299 -13.38 32.22 -3.56
C SER A 299 -12.55 33.44 -3.98
N ASP A 300 -11.60 33.87 -3.16
CA ASP A 300 -10.83 35.09 -3.38
C ASP A 300 -9.70 34.89 -4.39
N THR A 301 -9.23 33.64 -4.54
CA THR A 301 -8.20 33.29 -5.54
C THR A 301 -8.72 33.31 -6.97
N LYS A 302 -10.02 33.16 -7.20
CA LYS A 302 -10.62 33.26 -8.54
C LYS A 302 -10.66 34.68 -9.08
N TYR A 303 -10.74 35.69 -8.22
CA TYR A 303 -10.80 37.09 -8.61
C TYR A 303 -9.48 37.66 -9.12
N ASN A 304 -8.33 37.11 -8.66
CA ASN A 304 -7.01 37.62 -9.03
C ASN A 304 -6.40 37.02 -10.31
N LYS A 305 -7.08 36.08 -10.99
CA LYS A 305 -6.61 35.52 -12.28
C LYS A 305 -7.08 36.35 -13.53
N ASN A 306 -7.90 37.38 -13.33
CA ASN A 306 -8.43 38.22 -14.41
C ASN A 306 -7.96 39.68 -14.31
N LYS A 307 -6.81 39.93 -13.68
CA LYS A 307 -6.15 41.26 -13.73
C LYS A 307 -4.77 41.17 -14.35
#